data_eeaa21470bfdf0f8eb239bb4f04ba86e
#
_entry.id   eeaa21470bfdf0f8eb239bb4f04ba86e
#
_cell.length_a   1.000
_cell.length_b   1.000
_cell.length_c   1.000
_cell.angle_alpha   90.00
_cell.angle_beta   90.00
_cell.angle_gamma   90.00
#
_symmetry.space_group_name_H-M   'P 1'
#
loop_
_entity.id
_entity.type
_entity.pdbx_description
1 polymer ?
#
loop_
_entity_poly.entity_id
_entity_poly.type
_entity_poly.pdbx_seq_one_letter_code
_entity_poly.pdbx_strand_id
1 'polypeptide(L)'
;MYNLCFWNVEPSGRIIVIMWCLNGNDLPEEEGCTRMYCPLGGYLFTPHADNPNKCTIELIIEADLRGLIPSYIQQKAISISANSLYALKQELPGYVKKHKKILEQGFIEQQNDLDKFA
;
A
#
# COMPACT_ATOMS: atom_id res chain seq x y z
N MET A 1 -8.56 8.40 8.47
CA MET A 1 -9.03 7.86 7.17
C MET A 1 -9.21 6.37 7.33
N TYR A 2 -10.38 5.82 6.92
CA TYR A 2 -10.65 4.38 6.98
C TYR A 2 -10.59 3.82 5.56
N ASN A 3 -9.74 2.81 5.37
CA ASN A 3 -9.55 2.16 4.08
C ASN A 3 -9.89 0.69 4.19
N LEU A 4 -10.49 0.15 3.14
CA LEU A 4 -10.47 -1.28 2.89
C LEU A 4 -9.19 -1.61 2.13
N CYS A 5 -8.53 -2.68 2.54
CA CYS A 5 -7.33 -3.17 1.88
C CYS A 5 -7.56 -4.62 1.44
N PHE A 6 -7.31 -4.87 0.18
CA PHE A 6 -7.32 -6.20 -0.41
C PHE A 6 -5.93 -6.47 -1.00
N TRP A 7 -5.45 -7.70 -0.88
CA TRP A 7 -4.21 -8.11 -1.51
C TRP A 7 -4.33 -9.49 -2.13
N ASN A 8 -3.57 -9.73 -3.18
CA ASN A 8 -3.52 -11.00 -3.89
C ASN A 8 -2.11 -11.28 -4.40
N VAL A 9 -1.74 -12.55 -4.43
CA VAL A 9 -0.49 -13.02 -5.03
C VAL A 9 -0.84 -13.77 -6.31
N GLU A 10 -0.31 -13.29 -7.44
CA GLU A 10 -0.49 -13.95 -8.73
C GLU A 10 0.46 -15.17 -8.87
N PRO A 11 0.16 -16.12 -9.77
CA PRO A 11 1.05 -17.26 -10.04
C PRO A 11 2.47 -16.85 -10.47
N SER A 12 2.63 -15.66 -11.04
CA SER A 12 3.93 -15.05 -11.37
C SER A 12 4.76 -14.62 -10.16
N GLY A 13 4.20 -14.68 -8.96
CA GLY A 13 4.78 -14.12 -7.74
C GLY A 13 4.56 -12.61 -7.58
N ARG A 14 3.86 -11.97 -8.52
CA ARG A 14 3.51 -10.57 -8.43
C ARG A 14 2.44 -10.38 -7.34
N ILE A 15 2.62 -9.38 -6.48
CA ILE A 15 1.69 -9.05 -5.40
C ILE A 15 0.98 -7.76 -5.74
N ILE A 16 -0.33 -7.79 -5.68
CA ILE A 16 -1.19 -6.62 -5.89
C ILE A 16 -1.83 -6.28 -4.53
N VAL A 17 -1.72 -5.03 -4.12
CA VAL A 17 -2.39 -4.48 -2.94
C VAL A 17 -3.30 -3.36 -3.42
N ILE A 18 -4.59 -3.48 -3.18
CA ILE A 18 -5.58 -2.47 -3.55
C ILE A 18 -6.16 -1.89 -2.27
N MET A 19 -6.25 -0.58 -2.23
CA MET A 19 -6.83 0.17 -1.13
C MET A 19 -7.87 1.13 -1.69
N TRP A 20 -9.01 1.23 -1.02
CA TRP A 20 -10.02 2.26 -1.32
C TRP A 20 -10.65 2.79 -0.05
N CYS A 21 -11.03 4.07 -0.10
CA CYS A 21 -11.71 4.71 1.01
C CYS A 21 -13.14 4.19 1.14
N LEU A 22 -13.54 3.93 2.35
CA LEU A 22 -14.96 3.75 2.66
C LEU A 22 -15.70 5.06 2.42
N ASN A 23 -16.83 5.00 1.70
CA ASN A 23 -17.71 6.14 1.52
C ASN A 23 -18.27 6.59 2.86
N GLY A 24 -18.00 7.83 3.19
CA GLY A 24 -18.02 8.29 4.56
C GLY A 24 -19.34 8.76 5.13
N ASN A 25 -20.49 8.37 4.59
CA ASN A 25 -21.77 8.75 5.23
C ASN A 25 -21.98 8.08 6.60
N ASP A 26 -21.28 6.95 6.83
CA ASP A 26 -21.37 6.18 8.07
C ASP A 26 -20.26 6.50 9.08
N LEU A 27 -19.35 7.40 8.72
CA LEU A 27 -18.22 7.76 9.57
C LEU A 27 -18.40 9.17 10.12
N PRO A 28 -18.16 9.38 11.42
CA PRO A 28 -18.31 10.69 12.03
C PRO A 28 -17.39 11.71 11.35
N GLU A 29 -17.90 12.91 11.15
CA GLU A 29 -17.09 14.06 10.73
C GLU A 29 -16.28 14.56 11.92
N GLU A 30 -15.03 14.94 11.66
CA GLU A 30 -14.15 15.54 12.65
C GLU A 30 -14.07 17.05 12.39
N GLU A 31 -14.39 17.84 13.40
CA GLU A 31 -14.38 19.29 13.29
C GLU A 31 -12.99 19.81 12.94
N GLY A 32 -12.92 20.73 12.01
CA GLY A 32 -11.65 21.31 11.54
C GLY A 32 -10.87 20.43 10.56
N CYS A 33 -11.39 19.26 10.18
CA CYS A 33 -10.77 18.36 9.22
C CYS A 33 -11.58 18.27 7.93
N THR A 34 -10.89 18.30 6.79
CA THR A 34 -11.51 18.00 5.50
C THR A 34 -11.23 16.54 5.14
N ARG A 35 -12.28 15.79 4.84
CA ARG A 35 -12.15 14.38 4.46
C ARG A 35 -11.66 14.27 3.01
N MET A 36 -10.47 13.74 2.83
CA MET A 36 -9.95 13.34 1.53
C MET A 36 -10.73 12.12 1.01
N TYR A 37 -10.99 12.09 -0.27
CA TYR A 37 -11.53 10.92 -0.96
C TYR A 37 -10.45 10.28 -1.81
N CYS A 38 -10.23 8.99 -1.62
CA CYS A 38 -9.27 8.19 -2.38
C CYS A 38 -10.03 7.01 -3.02
N PRO A 39 -10.57 7.18 -4.22
CA PRO A 39 -11.35 6.14 -4.89
C PRO A 39 -10.51 4.91 -5.18
N LEU A 40 -9.23 5.10 -5.47
CA LEU A 40 -8.32 4.01 -5.78
C LEU A 40 -6.91 4.35 -5.30
N GLY A 41 -6.32 3.44 -4.57
CA GLY A 41 -4.91 3.44 -4.23
C GLY A 41 -4.38 2.01 -4.22
N GLY A 42 -3.07 1.84 -4.38
CA GLY A 42 -2.51 0.50 -4.29
C GLY A 42 -1.05 0.43 -4.63
N TYR A 43 -0.52 -0.75 -4.36
CA TYR A 43 0.85 -1.12 -4.67
C TYR A 43 0.88 -2.33 -5.57
N LEU A 44 1.82 -2.34 -6.48
CA LEU A 44 2.18 -3.49 -7.28
C LEU A 44 3.64 -3.84 -7.00
N PHE A 45 3.87 -5.06 -6.53
CA PHE A 45 5.20 -5.60 -6.28
C PHE A 45 5.50 -6.65 -7.35
N THR A 46 6.46 -6.37 -8.21
CA THR A 46 6.86 -7.27 -9.29
C THR A 46 8.24 -7.84 -9.01
N PRO A 47 8.38 -9.15 -8.76
CA PRO A 47 9.69 -9.76 -8.56
C PRO A 47 10.54 -9.66 -9.82
N HIS A 48 11.84 -9.51 -9.65
CA HIS A 48 12.78 -9.55 -10.78
C HIS A 48 13.03 -11.00 -11.20
N ALA A 49 13.00 -11.26 -12.51
CA ALA A 49 13.24 -12.58 -13.06
C ALA A 49 14.66 -13.09 -12.73
N ASP A 50 15.65 -12.19 -12.76
CA ASP A 50 17.06 -12.53 -12.60
C ASP A 50 17.53 -12.50 -11.15
N ASN A 51 16.73 -12.01 -10.22
CA ASN A 51 17.13 -11.88 -8.82
C ASN A 51 15.94 -11.96 -7.86
N PRO A 52 15.75 -13.12 -7.20
CA PRO A 52 14.62 -13.34 -6.30
C PRO A 52 14.62 -12.43 -5.05
N ASN A 53 15.74 -11.78 -4.76
CA ASN A 53 15.86 -10.85 -3.63
C ASN A 53 15.57 -9.40 -4.02
N LYS A 54 15.09 -9.16 -5.25
CA LYS A 54 14.74 -7.83 -5.74
C LYS A 54 13.33 -7.82 -6.29
N CYS A 55 12.63 -6.71 -6.06
CA CYS A 55 11.34 -6.42 -6.68
C CYS A 55 11.26 -4.95 -7.11
N THR A 56 10.43 -4.70 -8.09
CA THR A 56 9.98 -3.36 -8.45
C THR A 56 8.70 -3.07 -7.69
N ILE A 57 8.60 -1.90 -7.08
CA ILE A 57 7.40 -1.43 -6.37
C ILE A 57 6.84 -0.25 -7.14
N GLU A 58 5.58 -0.38 -7.55
CA GLU A 58 4.82 0.68 -8.20
C GLU A 58 3.70 1.10 -7.24
N LEU A 59 3.50 2.41 -7.13
CA LEU A 59 2.43 3.00 -6.34
C LEU A 59 1.49 3.75 -7.26
N ILE A 60 0.20 3.43 -7.18
CA ILE A 60 -0.86 4.13 -7.87
C ILE A 60 -1.77 4.74 -6.82
N ILE A 61 -2.02 6.04 -6.91
CA ILE A 61 -2.94 6.75 -6.03
C ILE A 61 -3.79 7.70 -6.87
N GLU A 62 -5.09 7.57 -6.73
CA GLU A 62 -6.05 8.56 -7.16
C GLU A 62 -6.68 9.17 -5.90
N ALA A 63 -6.52 10.47 -5.72
CA ALA A 63 -6.99 11.15 -4.52
C ALA A 63 -7.61 12.50 -4.87
N ASP A 64 -8.80 12.73 -4.31
CA ASP A 64 -9.45 14.03 -4.28
C ASP A 64 -9.32 14.61 -2.86
N LEU A 65 -8.55 15.65 -2.72
CA LEU A 65 -8.32 16.29 -1.42
C LEU A 65 -9.54 17.03 -0.89
N ARG A 66 -10.52 17.29 -1.77
CA ARG A 66 -11.74 18.03 -1.49
C ARG A 66 -11.50 19.42 -0.87
N GLY A 67 -12.51 20.25 -0.91
CA GLY A 67 -12.41 21.61 -0.38
C GLY A 67 -11.65 22.57 -1.29
N LEU A 68 -11.48 23.78 -0.81
CA LEU A 68 -10.75 24.86 -1.52
C LEU A 68 -9.24 24.76 -1.23
N ILE A 69 -8.61 23.68 -1.71
CA ILE A 69 -7.18 23.49 -1.51
C ILE A 69 -6.41 24.09 -2.69
N PRO A 70 -5.50 25.04 -2.45
CA PRO A 70 -4.68 25.61 -3.49
C PRO A 70 -3.85 24.56 -4.24
N SER A 71 -3.67 24.75 -5.54
CA SER A 71 -2.97 23.79 -6.42
C SER A 71 -1.54 23.48 -5.98
N TYR A 72 -0.84 24.41 -5.37
CA TYR A 72 0.52 24.17 -4.86
C TYR A 72 0.54 23.18 -3.68
N ILE A 73 -0.51 23.13 -2.86
CA ILE A 73 -0.65 22.14 -1.78
C ILE A 73 -0.96 20.76 -2.37
N GLN A 74 -1.79 20.70 -3.41
CA GLN A 74 -2.06 19.45 -4.12
C GLN A 74 -0.77 18.85 -4.73
N GLN A 75 0.03 19.68 -5.39
CA GLN A 75 1.33 19.27 -5.93
C GLN A 75 2.29 18.79 -4.85
N LYS A 76 2.30 19.45 -3.69
CA LYS A 76 3.11 19.02 -2.54
C LYS A 76 2.66 17.66 -2.00
N ALA A 77 1.37 17.38 -1.95
CA ALA A 77 0.83 16.10 -1.54
C ALA A 77 1.28 14.95 -2.47
N ILE A 78 1.30 15.20 -3.78
CA ILE A 78 1.82 14.26 -4.79
C ILE A 78 3.31 13.97 -4.53
N SER A 79 4.11 15.02 -4.29
CA SER A 79 5.54 14.89 -4.00
C SER A 79 5.80 14.09 -2.71
N ILE A 80 4.96 14.26 -1.68
CA ILE A 80 5.06 13.48 -0.43
C ILE A 80 4.78 12.00 -0.70
N SER A 81 3.80 11.68 -1.53
CA SER A 81 3.48 10.30 -1.90
C SER A 81 4.64 9.63 -2.67
N ALA A 82 5.29 10.35 -3.59
CA ALA A 82 6.48 9.86 -4.27
C ALA A 82 7.65 9.62 -3.30
N ASN A 83 7.86 10.53 -2.35
CA ASN A 83 8.89 10.39 -1.32
C ASN A 83 8.63 9.22 -0.37
N SER A 84 7.37 8.81 -0.18
CA SER A 84 7.04 7.66 0.66
C SER A 84 7.60 6.34 0.11
N LEU A 85 7.64 6.16 -1.21
CA LEU A 85 8.29 5.01 -1.84
C LEU A 85 9.80 5.01 -1.62
N TYR A 86 10.43 6.17 -1.68
CA TYR A 86 11.85 6.28 -1.39
C TYR A 86 12.17 5.97 0.07
N ALA A 87 11.38 6.48 1.00
CA ALA A 87 11.48 6.15 2.42
C ALA A 87 11.29 4.65 2.67
N LEU A 88 10.28 4.03 2.05
CA LEU A 88 10.06 2.59 2.13
C LEU A 88 11.30 1.80 1.65
N LYS A 89 11.91 2.21 0.53
CA LYS A 89 13.14 1.58 0.03
C LYS A 89 14.29 1.65 1.02
N GLN A 90 14.41 2.74 1.78
CA GLN A 90 15.46 2.93 2.78
C GLN A 90 15.20 2.12 4.06
N GLU A 91 13.96 2.10 4.52
CA GLU A 91 13.56 1.50 5.80
C GLU A 91 13.37 -0.02 5.71
N LEU A 92 12.92 -0.53 4.57
CA LEU A 92 12.53 -1.93 4.40
C LEU A 92 13.63 -2.93 4.76
N PRO A 93 14.90 -2.76 4.37
CA PRO A 93 15.96 -3.71 4.72
C PRO A 93 16.16 -3.85 6.23
N GLY A 94 16.08 -2.73 6.96
CA GLY A 94 16.17 -2.71 8.44
C GLY A 94 14.98 -3.42 9.08
N TYR A 95 13.78 -3.16 8.58
CA TYR A 95 12.56 -3.80 9.04
C TYR A 95 12.60 -5.33 8.83
N VAL A 96 12.96 -5.77 7.64
CA VAL A 96 13.07 -7.21 7.30
C VAL A 96 14.08 -7.89 8.21
N LYS A 97 15.25 -7.30 8.43
CA LYS A 97 16.27 -7.85 9.34
C LYS A 97 15.76 -8.00 10.77
N LYS A 98 15.05 -6.99 11.28
CA LYS A 98 14.48 -6.97 12.64
C LYS A 98 13.37 -8.00 12.84
N HIS A 99 12.55 -8.21 11.81
CA HIS A 99 11.35 -9.06 11.90
C HIS A 99 11.47 -10.39 11.14
N LYS A 100 12.69 -10.79 10.79
CA LYS A 100 12.95 -11.96 9.94
C LYS A 100 12.20 -13.21 10.40
N LYS A 101 12.25 -13.55 11.69
CA LYS A 101 11.59 -14.74 12.25
C LYS A 101 10.07 -14.70 12.09
N ILE A 102 9.45 -13.54 12.33
CA ILE A 102 8.01 -13.36 12.22
C ILE A 102 7.58 -13.46 10.76
N LEU A 103 8.36 -12.86 9.85
CA LEU A 103 8.07 -12.89 8.42
C LEU A 103 8.22 -14.31 7.86
N GLU A 104 9.24 -15.05 8.25
CA GLU A 104 9.42 -16.46 7.85
C GLU A 104 8.27 -17.33 8.36
N GLN A 105 7.82 -17.15 9.60
CA GLN A 105 6.72 -17.90 10.20
C GLN A 105 5.39 -17.57 9.51
N GLY A 106 5.10 -16.30 9.27
CA GLY A 106 3.89 -15.88 8.55
C GLY A 106 3.85 -16.40 7.11
N PHE A 107 4.99 -16.52 6.45
CA PHE A 107 5.09 -17.12 5.10
C PHE A 107 4.73 -18.60 5.10
N ILE A 108 5.19 -19.35 6.10
CA ILE A 108 4.91 -20.79 6.25
C ILE A 108 3.41 -21.00 6.54
N GLU A 109 2.82 -20.20 7.41
CA GLU A 109 1.38 -20.28 7.72
C GLU A 109 0.52 -19.99 6.50
N GLN A 110 0.85 -18.96 5.71
CA GLN A 110 0.14 -18.64 4.48
C GLN A 110 0.26 -19.73 3.42
N GLN A 111 1.44 -20.30 3.24
CA GLN A 111 1.63 -21.40 2.28
C GLN A 111 0.79 -22.61 2.66
N ASN A 112 0.77 -22.96 3.95
CA ASN A 112 -0.05 -24.05 4.46
C ASN A 112 -1.55 -23.81 4.28
N ASP A 113 -2.02 -22.57 4.35
CA ASP A 113 -3.42 -22.22 4.11
C ASP A 113 -3.77 -22.28 2.62
N LEU A 114 -2.89 -21.82 1.73
CA LEU A 114 -3.09 -21.95 0.28
C LEU A 114 -3.15 -23.43 -0.15
N ASP A 115 -2.31 -24.28 0.42
CA ASP A 115 -2.27 -25.71 0.11
C ASP A 115 -3.55 -26.44 0.55
N LYS A 116 -4.28 -25.93 1.55
CA LYS A 116 -5.60 -26.47 1.96
C LYS A 116 -6.71 -26.17 0.97
N PHE A 117 -6.57 -25.12 0.14
CA PHE A 117 -7.54 -24.73 -0.88
C PHE A 117 -7.18 -25.21 -2.29
N ALA A 118 -6.02 -25.77 -2.45
CA ALA A 118 -5.59 -26.41 -3.69
C ALA A 118 -6.10 -27.85 -3.77
#